data_d1664c5549aa2751a80ca992371f020f
#
_entry.id   d1664c5549aa2751a80ca992371f020f
#
_cell.length_a   1.000
_cell.length_b   1.000
_cell.length_c   1.000
_cell.angle_alpha   90.00
_cell.angle_beta   90.00
_cell.angle_gamma   90.00
#
_symmetry.space_group_name_H-M   'P 1'
#
loop_
_entity.id
_entity.type
_entity.pdbx_description
1 polymer ?
#
loop_
_entity_poly.entity_id
_entity_poly.type
_entity_poly.pdbx_seq_one_letter_code
_entity_poly.pdbx_strand_id
1 'polypeptide(L)' 'MRFNKSAKQSINSREDIKELSLKYLDKYQPSKKDLRFYLYRKVLDTDYLNKDKESILQEIEMVIANLESMGVIN' A
#
# COMPACT_ATOMS: atom_id res chain seq x y z
N MET A 1 -1.31 21.56 -17.09
CA MET A 1 -1.14 21.14 -16.69
C MET A 1 -1.00 20.29 -16.45
N ARG A 2 -0.69 20.08 -16.42
CA ARG A 2 -0.45 19.35 -16.13
C ARG A 2 -0.09 18.40 -15.77
N PHE A 3 0.12 18.12 -15.59
CA PHE A 3 0.48 17.37 -15.27
C PHE A 3 0.79 16.51 -14.87
N ASN A 4 1.00 16.29 -14.83
CA ASN A 4 1.23 15.57 -14.46
C ASN A 4 1.48 14.73 -14.26
N LYS A 5 1.72 14.61 -14.11
CA LYS A 5 1.97 13.94 -13.89
C LYS A 5 2.13 12.91 -13.73
N SER A 6 2.43 13.03 -13.51
CA SER A 6 3.00 11.94 -13.47
C SER A 6 2.27 10.76 -13.13
N ALA A 7 2.40 9.85 -13.67
CA ALA A 7 1.73 8.70 -13.53
C ALA A 7 2.17 7.86 -12.38
N LYS A 8 3.32 8.17 -11.88
CA LYS A 8 3.79 7.39 -10.86
C LYS A 8 3.22 7.74 -9.56
N GLN A 9 2.78 6.81 -8.77
CA GLN A 9 2.29 7.13 -7.48
C GLN A 9 3.42 7.32 -6.53
N SER A 10 3.35 8.35 -5.73
CA SER A 10 4.36 8.61 -4.74
C SER A 10 3.84 8.15 -3.41
N ILE A 11 4.62 7.39 -2.69
CA ILE A 11 4.25 6.98 -1.36
C ILE A 11 5.12 7.73 -0.39
N ASN A 12 4.50 8.61 0.37
CA ASN A 12 5.22 9.45 1.32
C ASN A 12 4.87 9.17 2.76
N SER A 13 3.86 8.37 3.01
CA SER A 13 3.47 8.11 4.37
C SER A 13 2.65 6.82 4.41
N ARG A 14 2.39 6.39 5.63
CA ARG A 14 1.55 5.20 5.81
C ARG A 14 0.15 5.44 5.28
N GLU A 15 -0.28 6.69 5.33
CA GLU A 15 -1.58 7.06 4.79
C GLU A 15 -1.68 6.77 3.31
N ASP A 16 -0.60 7.01 2.59
CA ASP A 16 -0.58 6.74 1.16
C ASP A 16 -0.70 5.25 0.89
N ILE A 17 -0.04 4.45 1.72
CA ILE A 17 -0.13 3.01 1.59
C ILE A 17 -1.56 2.56 1.83
N LYS A 18 -2.19 3.16 2.82
CA LYS A 18 -3.56 2.82 3.15
C LYS A 18 -4.50 3.17 1.99
N GLU A 19 -4.29 4.33 1.40
CA GLU A 19 -5.10 4.75 0.27
C GLU A 19 -4.97 3.82 -0.91
N LEU A 20 -3.75 3.42 -1.19
CA LEU A 20 -3.48 2.46 -2.25
C LEU A 20 -4.23 1.17 -1.98
N SER A 21 -4.20 0.73 -0.73
CA SER A 21 -4.86 -0.48 -0.33
C SER A 21 -6.36 -0.41 -0.55
N LEU A 22 -6.95 0.72 -0.16
CA LEU A 22 -8.38 0.89 -0.29
C LEU A 22 -8.81 0.87 -1.75
N LYS A 23 -8.02 1.49 -2.61
CA LYS A 23 -8.32 1.50 -4.03
C LYS A 23 -8.24 0.10 -4.61
N TYR A 24 -7.24 -0.64 -4.19
CA TYR A 24 -7.05 -1.99 -4.70
C TYR A 24 -8.16 -2.91 -4.20
N LEU A 25 -8.53 -2.76 -2.94
CA LEU A 25 -9.61 -3.55 -2.38
C LEU A 25 -10.94 -3.28 -3.07
N ASP A 26 -11.17 -2.02 -3.37
CA ASP A 26 -12.39 -1.62 -4.00
C ASP A 26 -12.52 -2.23 -5.40
N LYS A 27 -11.41 -2.34 -6.08
CA LYS A 27 -11.42 -2.80 -7.44
C LYS A 27 -11.37 -4.33 -7.60
N TYR A 28 -10.55 -4.97 -6.78
CA TYR A 28 -10.29 -6.39 -6.93
C TYR A 28 -10.71 -7.29 -5.80
N GLN A 29 -10.93 -6.73 -4.66
CA GLN A 29 -11.30 -7.50 -3.47
C GLN A 29 -10.35 -8.66 -3.22
N PRO A 30 -9.08 -8.40 -3.13
CA PRO A 30 -8.09 -9.46 -2.96
C PRO A 30 -8.11 -10.05 -1.56
N SER A 31 -7.45 -11.19 -1.41
CA SER A 31 -7.26 -11.76 -0.10
C SER A 31 -6.20 -10.94 0.62
N LYS A 32 -6.07 -11.18 1.91
CA LYS A 32 -5.08 -10.48 2.71
C LYS A 32 -3.67 -10.74 2.15
N LYS A 33 -3.43 -11.96 1.75
CA LYS A 33 -2.14 -12.33 1.19
C LYS A 33 -1.85 -11.60 -0.10
N ASP A 34 -2.83 -11.51 -0.96
CA ASP A 34 -2.66 -10.82 -2.24
C ASP A 34 -2.44 -9.33 -2.03
N LEU A 35 -3.16 -8.76 -1.09
CA LEU A 35 -3.00 -7.35 -0.78
C LEU A 35 -1.59 -7.07 -0.25
N ARG A 36 -1.11 -7.94 0.63
CA ARG A 36 0.23 -7.78 1.19
C ARG A 36 1.27 -7.78 0.07
N PHE A 37 1.13 -8.70 -0.85
CA PHE A 37 2.06 -8.82 -1.94
C PHE A 37 2.02 -7.59 -2.85
N TYR A 38 0.81 -7.15 -3.14
CA TYR A 38 0.63 -5.95 -3.95
C TYR A 38 1.28 -4.73 -3.32
N LEU A 39 1.05 -4.53 -2.04
CA LEU A 39 1.60 -3.39 -1.35
C LEU A 39 3.12 -3.46 -1.28
N TYR A 40 3.63 -4.65 -1.04
CA TYR A 40 5.06 -4.84 -0.98
C TYR A 40 5.72 -4.40 -2.28
N ARG A 41 5.17 -4.84 -3.39
CA ARG A 41 5.71 -4.48 -4.68
C ARG A 41 5.61 -2.99 -4.95
N LYS A 42 4.50 -2.40 -4.57
CA LYS A 42 4.32 -0.97 -4.79
C LYS A 42 5.27 -0.13 -3.95
N VAL A 43 5.45 -0.52 -2.72
CA VAL A 43 6.34 0.24 -1.84
C VAL A 43 7.78 0.07 -2.29
N LEU A 44 8.15 -1.12 -2.73
CA LEU A 44 9.50 -1.36 -3.23
C LEU A 44 9.81 -0.49 -4.44
N ASP A 45 8.78 -0.19 -5.20
CA ASP A 45 8.94 0.60 -6.41
C ASP A 45 9.15 2.08 -6.11
N THR A 46 9.01 2.46 -4.86
CA THR A 46 9.23 3.84 -4.45
C THR A 46 10.37 3.87 -3.46
N ASP A 47 10.77 5.05 -3.07
CA ASP A 47 11.83 5.18 -2.10
C ASP A 47 11.30 5.49 -0.72
N TYR A 48 10.06 5.14 -0.47
CA TYR A 48 9.41 5.53 0.76
C TYR A 48 10.26 5.29 2.01
N LEU A 49 10.59 4.05 2.27
CA LEU A 49 11.37 3.75 3.45
C LEU A 49 12.85 3.68 3.15
N ASN A 50 13.12 3.73 1.90
CA ASN A 50 14.49 3.73 1.47
C ASN A 50 15.27 2.58 1.96
N LYS A 51 14.68 1.44 2.11
CA LYS A 51 15.47 0.42 2.43
C LYS A 51 15.15 -0.88 2.77
N ASP A 52 15.05 -1.24 3.96
CA ASP A 52 15.13 -2.62 4.18
C ASP A 52 13.77 -3.24 4.13
N LYS A 53 13.76 -4.50 3.78
CA LYS A 53 12.55 -5.24 3.61
C LYS A 53 11.76 -5.33 4.89
N GLU A 54 12.45 -5.42 6.01
CA GLU A 54 11.77 -5.57 7.29
C GLU A 54 10.92 -4.36 7.62
N SER A 55 11.48 -3.19 7.41
CA SER A 55 10.73 -1.96 7.67
C SER A 55 9.53 -1.87 6.76
N ILE A 56 9.72 -2.22 5.49
CA ILE A 56 8.64 -2.19 4.53
C ILE A 56 7.53 -3.13 4.94
N LEU A 57 7.90 -4.35 5.31
CA LEU A 57 6.91 -5.33 5.70
C LEU A 57 6.17 -4.91 6.95
N GLN A 58 6.86 -4.29 7.89
CA GLN A 58 6.22 -3.81 9.09
C GLN A 58 5.17 -2.77 8.79
N GLU A 59 5.52 -1.82 7.93
CA GLU A 59 4.55 -0.79 7.55
C GLU A 59 3.33 -1.40 6.89
N ILE A 60 3.57 -2.33 6.00
CA ILE A 60 2.50 -2.98 5.29
C ILE A 60 1.61 -3.76 6.24
N GLU A 61 2.22 -4.49 7.17
CA GLU A 61 1.44 -5.27 8.12
C GLU A 61 0.58 -4.37 9.01
N MET A 62 1.10 -3.22 9.38
CA MET A 62 0.34 -2.29 10.19
C MET A 62 -0.86 -1.75 9.42
N VAL A 63 -0.67 -1.46 8.15
CA VAL A 63 -1.77 -0.99 7.33
C VAL A 63 -2.82 -2.09 7.18
N ILE A 64 -2.38 -3.31 6.93
CA ILE A 64 -3.30 -4.42 6.76
C ILE A 64 -4.07 -4.68 8.05
N ALA A 65 -3.40 -4.65 9.18
CA ALA A 65 -4.05 -4.85 10.46
C ALA A 65 -5.10 -3.79 10.70
N ASN A 66 -4.77 -2.56 10.34
CA ASN A 66 -5.70 -1.46 10.50
C ASN A 66 -6.94 -1.66 9.63
N LEU A 67 -6.74 -2.06 8.38
CA LEU A 67 -7.86 -2.30 7.47
C LEU A 67 -8.71 -3.47 7.92
N GLU A 68 -8.06 -4.48 8.43
CA GLU A 68 -8.76 -5.64 8.95
C GLU A 68 -9.63 -5.25 10.12
N SER A 69 -9.09 -4.42 10.97
CA SER A 69 -9.80 -3.91 12.13
C SER A 69 -11.01 -3.09 11.72
N MET A 70 -10.92 -2.41 10.59
CA MET A 70 -12.02 -1.62 10.07
C MET A 70 -13.07 -2.46 9.33
N GLY A 71 -12.77 -3.72 9.14
CA GLY A 71 -13.72 -4.61 8.48
C GLY A 71 -13.72 -4.56 6.98
N VAL A 72 -12.71 -3.95 6.37
CA VAL A 72 -12.67 -3.87 4.91
C VAL A 72 -11.95 -5.03 4.26
N ILE A 73 -11.32 -5.88 5.05
CA ILE A 73 -10.66 -7.06 4.54
C ILE A 73 -11.30 -8.25 5.20
N ASN A 74 -11.54 -9.28 4.44
CA ASN A 74 -12.09 -10.51 5.01
C ASN A 74 -11.02 -11.45 5.47
#